data_dfd714bc516af54d4dcae4274fffb898
#
_entry.id   dfd714bc516af54d4dcae4274fffb898
#
_cell.length_a   1.000
_cell.length_b   1.000
_cell.length_c   1.000
_cell.angle_alpha   90.00
_cell.angle_beta   90.00
_cell.angle_gamma   90.00
#
_symmetry.space_group_name_H-M   'P 1'
#
loop_
_entity.id
_entity.type
_entity.pdbx_description
1 polymer ?
#
loop_
_entity_poly.entity_id
_entity_poly.type
_entity_poly.pdbx_seq_one_letter_code
_entity_poly.pdbx_strand_id
1 'polypeptide(L)'
;MPKTDGQVQVKSSRWSSSSKKILVVLVLLLPILLAGASLRGRPSYALTAFGDLTQFFMLATATLFFAWKGFSARGTPRAFWFLIALGFGMWSVNMVLWVYYEVWLNQPVPSVPIGEFLLFIKLVPMLAALALQPNKESPQRARLLGFVDLTSLLVYWTYVYVFWAMAYLLAGNDLARYNSSADVVGALGNQVFLFILAFVAIRSRGPWRGFYLHFLGASAMYCFASILSNRAISSGHYYTGSFYDLPLTTAMAWFCVTAMMYSVDSQTRLPQGSEEPKGGSPSGQRTILWSARLSMLATLSTPVIGLWLVTSGETQDAVRHFRIVLTLFTMSLLTILLLLKQDLLSFKLAGYLRDASLAYSNLKRFEDQLVQNEKLASLGKLVARVAHEINRAMTAVGKDVEDLSAQPTADENRQRMTTKIGDSARRTNSLVENMLSFAQEMPLHRASVDVRPLLESAVNLTRAGRRHSIRVEIQEEGAVPMVEGDANQLIQVFLHIIANAIDAMEGNEGGLLAIAIRAGQEHIEIGFMDTGSGLKDPRRVFEPFYTTKKVGKGVGLGLSTCYGIIRQHGGEIDCQNRPEGGAVFKLVLPAAVAATVEAVS
;
A
#
# COMPACT_ATOMS: atom_id res chain seq x y z
N MET A 1 23.34 39.94 8.15
CA MET A 1 22.34 40.53 7.25
C MET A 1 21.22 39.53 7.08
N PRO A 2 20.02 39.72 7.63
CA PRO A 2 18.90 38.83 7.46
C PRO A 2 18.13 39.20 6.19
N LYS A 3 17.86 38.18 5.35
CA LYS A 3 16.97 38.30 4.20
C LYS A 3 15.53 38.42 4.68
N THR A 4 14.94 39.56 4.42
CA THR A 4 13.51 39.82 4.58
C THR A 4 12.75 39.06 3.49
N ASP A 5 12.10 37.94 3.85
CA ASP A 5 11.07 37.32 3.05
C ASP A 5 9.84 38.19 2.98
N GLY A 6 9.67 38.87 1.86
CA GLY A 6 8.44 39.58 1.53
C GLY A 6 7.28 38.60 1.32
N GLN A 7 6.57 38.30 2.39
CA GLN A 7 5.25 37.67 2.30
C GLN A 7 4.29 38.63 1.63
N VAL A 8 4.03 38.44 0.34
CA VAL A 8 2.89 39.05 -0.34
C VAL A 8 1.63 38.45 0.29
N GLN A 9 1.09 39.12 1.30
CA GLN A 9 -0.27 38.86 1.79
C GLN A 9 -1.25 39.19 0.66
N VAL A 10 -1.68 38.19 -0.09
CA VAL A 10 -2.86 38.28 -0.92
C VAL A 10 -4.04 38.47 0.05
N LYS A 11 -4.45 39.72 0.24
CA LYS A 11 -5.71 40.08 0.90
C LYS A 11 -6.85 39.38 0.16
N SER A 12 -7.24 38.18 0.59
CA SER A 12 -8.51 37.59 0.22
C SER A 12 -9.60 38.56 0.71
N SER A 13 -10.30 39.21 -0.21
CA SER A 13 -11.48 40.01 0.10
C SER A 13 -12.53 39.08 0.73
N ARG A 14 -12.51 38.97 2.06
CA ARG A 14 -13.56 38.26 2.81
C ARG A 14 -14.81 39.12 2.69
N TRP A 15 -15.77 38.66 1.88
CA TRP A 15 -17.14 39.16 1.99
C TRP A 15 -17.54 39.10 3.46
N SER A 16 -18.06 40.21 4.00
CA SER A 16 -18.47 40.24 5.40
C SER A 16 -19.56 39.18 5.64
N SER A 17 -19.58 38.59 6.81
CA SER A 17 -20.62 37.61 7.19
C SER A 17 -22.02 38.17 6.96
N SER A 18 -22.19 39.48 7.15
CA SER A 18 -23.46 40.21 6.92
C SER A 18 -23.85 40.26 5.45
N SER A 19 -22.91 40.54 4.54
CA SER A 19 -23.20 40.59 3.09
C SER A 19 -23.66 39.24 2.54
N LYS A 20 -23.06 38.14 3.03
CA LYS A 20 -23.51 36.79 2.65
C LYS A 20 -24.90 36.46 3.16
N LYS A 21 -25.25 36.86 4.38
CA LYS A 21 -26.60 36.67 4.95
C LYS A 21 -27.65 37.41 4.17
N ILE A 22 -27.38 38.66 3.81
CA ILE A 22 -28.28 39.48 3.00
C ILE A 22 -28.52 38.82 1.64
N LEU A 23 -27.46 38.36 0.97
CA LEU A 23 -27.59 37.73 -0.33
C LEU A 23 -28.37 36.41 -0.26
N VAL A 24 -28.18 35.60 0.78
CA VAL A 24 -28.97 34.38 1.02
C VAL A 24 -30.44 34.71 1.20
N VAL A 25 -30.77 35.75 1.97
CA VAL A 25 -32.17 36.20 2.17
C VAL A 25 -32.79 36.65 0.84
N LEU A 26 -32.05 37.44 0.03
CA LEU A 26 -32.52 37.90 -1.28
C LEU A 26 -32.78 36.71 -2.21
N VAL A 27 -31.90 35.71 -2.27
CA VAL A 27 -32.08 34.50 -3.08
C VAL A 27 -33.31 33.71 -2.65
N LEU A 28 -33.57 33.58 -1.35
CA LEU A 28 -34.74 32.86 -0.81
C LEU A 28 -36.04 33.62 -1.00
N LEU A 29 -36.01 34.94 -1.14
CA LEU A 29 -37.20 35.76 -1.45
C LEU A 29 -37.69 35.58 -2.90
N LEU A 30 -36.81 35.26 -3.85
CA LEU A 30 -37.15 35.14 -5.26
C LEU A 30 -38.23 34.07 -5.57
N PRO A 31 -38.13 32.82 -5.05
CA PRO A 31 -39.21 31.84 -5.22
C PRO A 31 -40.54 32.28 -4.58
N ILE A 32 -40.47 32.99 -3.44
CA ILE A 32 -41.68 33.52 -2.76
C ILE A 32 -42.35 34.60 -3.59
N LEU A 33 -41.57 35.48 -4.18
CA LEU A 33 -42.08 36.53 -5.08
C LEU A 33 -42.69 35.93 -6.35
N LEU A 34 -42.03 34.88 -6.92
CA LEU A 34 -42.58 34.18 -8.08
C LEU A 34 -43.88 33.47 -7.70
N ALA A 35 -43.97 32.82 -6.54
CA ALA A 35 -45.21 32.22 -6.04
C ALA A 35 -46.34 33.25 -5.94
N GLY A 36 -46.07 34.42 -5.33
CA GLY A 36 -47.03 35.51 -5.23
C GLY A 36 -47.49 36.06 -6.58
N ALA A 37 -46.58 36.14 -7.55
CA ALA A 37 -46.91 36.56 -8.92
C ALA A 37 -47.73 35.50 -9.68
N SER A 38 -47.41 34.21 -9.50
CA SER A 38 -48.11 33.06 -10.13
C SER A 38 -49.56 32.91 -9.63
N LEU A 39 -49.88 33.35 -8.39
CA LEU A 39 -51.22 33.33 -7.84
C LEU A 39 -52.21 34.19 -8.63
N ARG A 40 -51.75 35.16 -9.43
CA ARG A 40 -52.61 35.94 -10.31
C ARG A 40 -53.13 35.15 -11.52
N GLY A 41 -52.57 33.95 -11.80
CA GLY A 41 -53.17 32.88 -12.61
C GLY A 41 -53.29 33.15 -14.12
N ARG A 42 -52.74 34.25 -14.67
CA ARG A 42 -52.79 34.55 -16.10
C ARG A 42 -51.38 34.62 -16.70
N PRO A 43 -51.16 33.95 -17.84
CA PRO A 43 -49.91 34.09 -18.58
C PRO A 43 -49.70 35.57 -18.94
N SER A 44 -48.53 36.11 -18.65
CA SER A 44 -48.18 37.46 -19.03
C SER A 44 -46.67 37.53 -19.33
N TYR A 45 -46.31 38.37 -20.30
CA TYR A 45 -44.89 38.60 -20.64
C TYR A 45 -44.05 38.97 -19.41
N ALA A 46 -44.58 39.84 -18.54
CA ALA A 46 -43.85 40.24 -17.32
C ALA A 46 -43.59 39.06 -16.37
N LEU A 47 -44.53 38.12 -16.27
CA LEU A 47 -44.39 36.93 -15.42
C LEU A 47 -43.36 35.94 -16.01
N THR A 48 -43.43 35.73 -17.34
CA THR A 48 -42.44 34.91 -18.07
C THR A 48 -41.04 35.50 -17.94
N ALA A 49 -40.86 36.78 -18.24
CA ALA A 49 -39.58 37.46 -18.12
C ALA A 49 -39.02 37.42 -16.66
N PHE A 50 -39.90 37.61 -15.67
CA PHE A 50 -39.50 37.50 -14.27
C PHE A 50 -39.06 36.07 -13.90
N GLY A 51 -39.75 35.04 -14.36
CA GLY A 51 -39.42 33.64 -14.14
C GLY A 51 -38.06 33.28 -14.72
N ASP A 52 -37.86 33.54 -16.01
CA ASP A 52 -36.63 33.19 -16.74
C ASP A 52 -35.41 33.95 -16.22
N LEU A 53 -35.53 35.26 -16.04
CA LEU A 53 -34.42 36.07 -15.49
C LEU A 53 -34.06 35.64 -14.08
N THR A 54 -35.05 35.31 -13.25
CA THR A 54 -34.81 34.82 -11.89
C THR A 54 -34.02 33.50 -11.91
N GLN A 55 -34.42 32.53 -12.73
CA GLN A 55 -33.75 31.26 -12.89
C GLN A 55 -32.32 31.44 -13.42
N PHE A 56 -32.15 32.27 -14.45
CA PHE A 56 -30.82 32.58 -15.00
C PHE A 56 -29.90 33.20 -13.97
N PHE A 57 -30.34 34.23 -13.24
CA PHE A 57 -29.53 34.90 -12.23
C PHE A 57 -29.16 33.97 -11.08
N MET A 58 -30.03 33.07 -10.64
CA MET A 58 -29.71 32.07 -9.60
C MET A 58 -28.62 31.10 -10.06
N LEU A 59 -28.74 30.56 -11.27
CA LEU A 59 -27.74 29.63 -11.82
C LEU A 59 -26.42 30.32 -12.10
N ALA A 60 -26.43 31.52 -12.67
CA ALA A 60 -25.22 32.33 -12.88
C ALA A 60 -24.51 32.63 -11.55
N THR A 61 -25.27 33.01 -10.52
CA THR A 61 -24.74 33.26 -9.18
C THR A 61 -24.13 31.99 -8.57
N ALA A 62 -24.82 30.85 -8.64
CA ALA A 62 -24.29 29.58 -8.19
C ALA A 62 -22.98 29.21 -8.91
N THR A 63 -22.95 29.37 -10.25
CA THR A 63 -21.77 29.15 -11.09
C THR A 63 -20.59 29.99 -10.62
N LEU A 64 -20.80 31.30 -10.42
CA LEU A 64 -19.77 32.23 -9.98
C LEU A 64 -19.22 31.88 -8.58
N PHE A 65 -20.11 31.52 -7.64
CA PHE A 65 -19.69 31.13 -6.31
C PHE A 65 -18.89 29.82 -6.30
N PHE A 66 -19.29 28.83 -7.09
CA PHE A 66 -18.53 27.59 -7.24
C PHE A 66 -17.19 27.83 -7.94
N ALA A 67 -17.14 28.64 -8.99
CA ALA A 67 -15.91 29.03 -9.67
C ALA A 67 -14.96 29.78 -8.72
N TRP A 68 -15.48 30.76 -7.97
CA TRP A 68 -14.69 31.50 -6.97
C TRP A 68 -14.07 30.58 -5.92
N LYS A 69 -14.80 29.57 -5.45
CA LYS A 69 -14.24 28.53 -4.57
C LYS A 69 -13.13 27.75 -5.26
N GLY A 70 -13.28 27.43 -6.53
CA GLY A 70 -12.25 26.80 -7.34
C GLY A 70 -10.96 27.62 -7.40
N PHE A 71 -11.06 28.94 -7.57
CA PHE A 71 -9.90 29.84 -7.53
C PHE A 71 -9.26 29.93 -6.15
N SER A 72 -10.06 29.87 -5.09
CA SER A 72 -9.59 29.97 -3.70
C SER A 72 -9.02 28.66 -3.15
N ALA A 73 -9.34 27.52 -3.75
CA ALA A 73 -8.90 26.20 -3.34
C ALA A 73 -7.58 25.77 -4.03
N ARG A 74 -6.88 24.81 -3.44
CA ARG A 74 -5.70 24.16 -4.03
C ARG A 74 -5.88 22.65 -4.11
N GLY A 75 -5.17 22.02 -5.03
CA GLY A 75 -5.20 20.54 -5.19
C GLY A 75 -6.53 19.98 -5.67
N THR A 76 -6.95 18.84 -5.12
CA THR A 76 -8.19 18.13 -5.50
C THR A 76 -9.47 18.95 -5.26
N PRO A 77 -9.62 19.71 -4.14
CA PRO A 77 -10.77 20.59 -3.96
C PRO A 77 -10.92 21.64 -5.07
N ARG A 78 -9.83 22.15 -5.63
CA ARG A 78 -9.87 23.09 -6.76
C ARG A 78 -10.55 22.48 -7.98
N ALA A 79 -10.14 21.27 -8.37
CA ALA A 79 -10.73 20.55 -9.50
C ALA A 79 -12.22 20.24 -9.25
N PHE A 80 -12.57 19.81 -8.03
CA PHE A 80 -13.96 19.56 -7.63
C PHE A 80 -14.85 20.77 -7.86
N TRP A 81 -14.45 21.95 -7.35
CA TRP A 81 -15.26 23.17 -7.46
C TRP A 81 -15.38 23.66 -8.90
N PHE A 82 -14.30 23.55 -9.70
CA PHE A 82 -14.37 23.90 -11.12
C PHE A 82 -15.28 22.98 -11.93
N LEU A 83 -15.28 21.68 -11.63
CA LEU A 83 -16.18 20.73 -12.31
C LEU A 83 -17.65 20.98 -11.95
N ILE A 84 -17.95 21.27 -10.68
CA ILE A 84 -19.29 21.70 -10.28
C ILE A 84 -19.67 23.01 -10.98
N ALA A 85 -18.78 24.00 -10.98
CA ALA A 85 -19.01 25.28 -11.67
C ALA A 85 -19.24 25.11 -13.17
N LEU A 86 -18.51 24.19 -13.82
CA LEU A 86 -18.69 23.87 -15.24
C LEU A 86 -20.09 23.31 -15.51
N GLY A 87 -20.57 22.37 -14.68
CA GLY A 87 -21.93 21.82 -14.82
C GLY A 87 -23.02 22.90 -14.68
N PHE A 88 -22.89 23.76 -13.66
CA PHE A 88 -23.82 24.90 -13.50
C PHE A 88 -23.67 25.94 -14.60
N GLY A 89 -22.47 26.17 -15.13
CA GLY A 89 -22.20 27.05 -16.25
C GLY A 89 -22.92 26.58 -17.54
N MET A 90 -22.82 25.27 -17.83
CA MET A 90 -23.57 24.67 -18.96
C MET A 90 -25.07 24.85 -18.80
N TRP A 91 -25.58 24.70 -17.59
CA TRP A 91 -27.00 24.97 -17.31
C TRP A 91 -27.35 26.43 -17.46
N SER A 92 -26.51 27.35 -17.00
CA SER A 92 -26.71 28.79 -17.19
C SER A 92 -26.72 29.18 -18.67
N VAL A 93 -25.86 28.58 -19.51
CA VAL A 93 -25.84 28.80 -20.96
C VAL A 93 -27.15 28.33 -21.59
N ASN A 94 -27.71 27.20 -21.14
CA ASN A 94 -29.02 26.78 -21.61
C ASN A 94 -30.13 27.81 -21.25
N MET A 95 -30.07 28.37 -20.03
CA MET A 95 -31.05 29.42 -19.65
C MET A 95 -30.92 30.70 -20.47
N VAL A 96 -29.74 31.02 -21.02
CA VAL A 96 -29.58 32.13 -21.97
C VAL A 96 -30.46 31.92 -23.23
N LEU A 97 -30.59 30.67 -23.71
CA LEU A 97 -31.46 30.34 -24.83
C LEU A 97 -32.95 30.63 -24.49
N TRP A 98 -33.39 30.22 -23.28
CA TRP A 98 -34.75 30.50 -22.81
C TRP A 98 -35.02 32.00 -22.72
N VAL A 99 -34.14 32.77 -22.05
CA VAL A 99 -34.24 34.23 -21.97
C VAL A 99 -34.25 34.89 -23.36
N TYR A 100 -33.41 34.41 -24.28
CA TYR A 100 -33.36 34.94 -25.64
C TYR A 100 -34.67 34.75 -26.39
N TYR A 101 -35.27 33.57 -26.37
CA TYR A 101 -36.51 33.30 -27.09
C TYR A 101 -37.73 33.90 -26.38
N GLU A 102 -37.93 33.65 -25.10
CA GLU A 102 -39.15 34.05 -24.39
C GLU A 102 -39.15 35.54 -23.99
N VAL A 103 -37.99 36.07 -23.57
CA VAL A 103 -37.91 37.46 -23.09
C VAL A 103 -37.56 38.43 -24.23
N TRP A 104 -36.55 38.10 -25.05
CA TRP A 104 -36.09 39.02 -26.08
C TRP A 104 -36.94 38.96 -27.34
N LEU A 105 -37.23 37.76 -27.85
CA LEU A 105 -38.02 37.57 -29.06
C LEU A 105 -39.55 37.50 -28.81
N ASN A 106 -39.95 37.31 -27.54
CA ASN A 106 -41.35 37.06 -27.14
C ASN A 106 -41.99 35.90 -27.93
N GLN A 107 -41.24 34.84 -28.13
CA GLN A 107 -41.61 33.63 -28.85
C GLN A 107 -41.39 32.39 -27.98
N PRO A 108 -42.21 31.34 -28.16
CA PRO A 108 -41.94 30.08 -27.43
C PRO A 108 -40.60 29.52 -27.85
N VAL A 109 -39.88 28.93 -26.88
CA VAL A 109 -38.59 28.30 -27.14
C VAL A 109 -38.79 27.15 -28.11
N PRO A 110 -38.16 27.17 -29.31
CA PRO A 110 -38.23 26.04 -30.20
C PRO A 110 -37.52 24.83 -29.54
N SER A 111 -37.91 23.62 -29.92
CA SER A 111 -37.19 22.43 -29.52
C SER A 111 -35.78 22.45 -30.12
N VAL A 112 -34.85 23.08 -29.40
CA VAL A 112 -33.46 23.23 -29.84
C VAL A 112 -32.64 22.06 -29.29
N PRO A 113 -32.23 21.11 -30.12
CA PRO A 113 -31.50 19.90 -29.66
C PRO A 113 -30.27 20.21 -28.84
N ILE A 114 -29.61 21.35 -29.10
CA ILE A 114 -28.41 21.76 -28.36
C ILE A 114 -28.72 22.13 -26.90
N GLY A 115 -29.89 22.69 -26.62
CA GLY A 115 -30.32 23.04 -25.26
C GLY A 115 -30.54 21.78 -24.42
N GLU A 116 -31.27 20.81 -24.96
CA GLU A 116 -31.52 19.53 -24.28
C GLU A 116 -30.24 18.72 -24.09
N PHE A 117 -29.35 18.73 -25.10
CA PHE A 117 -28.04 18.14 -24.98
C PHE A 117 -27.20 18.78 -23.85
N LEU A 118 -27.21 20.11 -23.74
CA LEU A 118 -26.52 20.82 -22.66
C LEU A 118 -27.08 20.46 -21.28
N LEU A 119 -28.39 20.30 -21.15
CA LEU A 119 -29.05 19.87 -19.92
C LEU A 119 -28.71 18.44 -19.53
N PHE A 120 -28.45 17.58 -20.49
CA PHE A 120 -27.98 16.21 -20.22
C PHE A 120 -26.51 16.16 -19.90
N ILE A 121 -25.66 16.79 -20.72
CA ILE A 121 -24.21 16.68 -20.60
C ILE A 121 -23.66 17.42 -19.38
N LYS A 122 -24.37 18.41 -18.80
CA LYS A 122 -23.99 19.08 -17.55
C LYS A 122 -23.77 18.13 -16.39
N LEU A 123 -24.39 16.94 -16.42
CA LEU A 123 -24.22 15.92 -15.37
C LEU A 123 -22.83 15.31 -15.37
N VAL A 124 -22.13 15.29 -16.53
CA VAL A 124 -20.80 14.68 -16.64
C VAL A 124 -19.76 15.35 -15.74
N PRO A 125 -19.54 16.68 -15.82
CA PRO A 125 -18.59 17.32 -14.91
C PRO A 125 -19.04 17.23 -13.44
N MET A 126 -20.34 17.21 -13.15
CA MET A 126 -20.84 17.03 -11.79
C MET A 126 -20.56 15.62 -11.26
N LEU A 127 -20.77 14.57 -12.07
CA LEU A 127 -20.40 13.18 -11.72
C LEU A 127 -18.90 13.03 -11.53
N ALA A 128 -18.09 13.65 -12.38
CA ALA A 128 -16.64 13.67 -12.24
C ALA A 128 -16.19 14.36 -10.93
N ALA A 129 -16.85 15.45 -10.55
CA ALA A 129 -16.61 16.10 -9.27
C ALA A 129 -16.89 15.15 -8.10
N LEU A 130 -18.00 14.41 -8.12
CA LEU A 130 -18.33 13.43 -7.09
C LEU A 130 -17.30 12.28 -7.01
N ALA A 131 -16.72 11.91 -8.14
CA ALA A 131 -15.67 10.87 -8.20
C ALA A 131 -14.33 11.31 -7.60
N LEU A 132 -14.01 12.62 -7.63
CA LEU A 132 -12.74 13.16 -7.10
C LEU A 132 -12.60 13.06 -5.59
N GLN A 133 -13.69 13.04 -4.83
CA GLN A 133 -13.71 13.00 -3.35
C GLN A 133 -12.67 13.93 -2.72
N PRO A 134 -12.89 15.25 -2.67
CA PRO A 134 -11.92 16.28 -2.31
C PRO A 134 -11.42 16.21 -0.85
N ASN A 135 -12.04 15.39 -0.02
CA ASN A 135 -11.66 15.11 1.37
C ASN A 135 -10.49 14.13 1.51
N LYS A 136 -9.93 13.64 0.39
CA LYS A 136 -8.79 12.71 0.38
C LYS A 136 -7.65 13.32 -0.42
N GLU A 137 -6.45 13.35 0.18
CA GLU A 137 -5.24 13.75 -0.54
C GLU A 137 -4.90 12.74 -1.63
N SER A 138 -4.89 13.20 -2.87
CA SER A 138 -4.46 12.37 -3.99
C SER A 138 -3.13 12.89 -4.57
N PRO A 139 -2.14 12.02 -4.79
CA PRO A 139 -0.85 12.41 -5.36
C PRO A 139 -1.03 12.97 -6.78
N GLN A 140 -0.12 13.87 -7.16
CA GLN A 140 -0.17 14.64 -8.42
C GLN A 140 -0.35 13.78 -9.69
N ARG A 141 0.17 12.55 -9.69
CA ARG A 141 0.02 11.57 -10.79
C ARG A 141 -1.38 10.92 -10.87
N ALA A 142 -2.21 11.03 -9.84
CA ALA A 142 -3.60 10.57 -9.89
C ALA A 142 -4.49 11.44 -10.80
N ARG A 143 -4.05 12.66 -11.12
CA ARG A 143 -4.79 13.60 -11.97
C ARG A 143 -4.92 13.12 -13.42
N LEU A 144 -3.88 12.54 -13.99
CA LEU A 144 -3.91 12.09 -15.40
C LEU A 144 -4.85 10.89 -15.58
N LEU A 145 -4.84 9.94 -14.65
CA LEU A 145 -5.81 8.83 -14.64
C LEU A 145 -7.24 9.32 -14.46
N GLY A 146 -7.45 10.31 -13.56
CA GLY A 146 -8.76 10.95 -13.39
C GLY A 146 -9.22 11.68 -14.64
N PHE A 147 -8.32 12.27 -15.42
CA PHE A 147 -8.65 12.89 -16.71
C PHE A 147 -9.11 11.86 -17.75
N VAL A 148 -8.44 10.72 -17.86
CA VAL A 148 -8.84 9.62 -18.76
C VAL A 148 -10.20 9.05 -18.36
N ASP A 149 -10.45 8.88 -17.05
CA ASP A 149 -11.74 8.42 -16.54
C ASP A 149 -12.88 9.42 -16.87
N LEU A 150 -12.61 10.72 -16.70
CA LEU A 150 -13.56 11.78 -17.04
C LEU A 150 -13.86 11.79 -18.54
N THR A 151 -12.83 11.68 -19.38
CA THR A 151 -12.99 11.63 -20.84
C THR A 151 -13.80 10.41 -21.26
N SER A 152 -13.53 9.24 -20.68
CA SER A 152 -14.29 8.01 -20.93
C SER A 152 -15.76 8.17 -20.53
N LEU A 153 -16.02 8.80 -19.39
CA LEU A 153 -17.37 9.07 -18.93
C LEU A 153 -18.10 10.06 -19.84
N LEU A 154 -17.41 11.11 -20.30
CA LEU A 154 -17.94 12.09 -21.25
C LEU A 154 -18.32 11.42 -22.57
N VAL A 155 -17.42 10.60 -23.13
CA VAL A 155 -17.67 9.85 -24.37
C VAL A 155 -18.87 8.93 -24.21
N TYR A 156 -18.95 8.19 -23.10
CA TYR A 156 -20.07 7.29 -22.84
C TYR A 156 -21.42 8.01 -22.68
N TRP A 157 -21.46 9.11 -21.91
CA TRP A 157 -22.70 9.89 -21.75
C TRP A 157 -23.13 10.52 -23.07
N THR A 158 -22.19 11.06 -23.86
CA THR A 158 -22.47 11.57 -25.21
C THR A 158 -23.03 10.45 -26.08
N TYR A 159 -22.45 9.26 -26.05
CA TYR A 159 -22.93 8.09 -26.76
C TYR A 159 -24.39 7.76 -26.36
N VAL A 160 -24.68 7.69 -25.07
CA VAL A 160 -26.03 7.35 -24.57
C VAL A 160 -27.05 8.34 -25.12
N TYR A 161 -26.77 9.64 -25.07
CA TYR A 161 -27.68 10.65 -25.56
C TYR A 161 -27.86 10.60 -27.08
N VAL A 162 -26.76 10.54 -27.83
CA VAL A 162 -26.81 10.51 -29.30
C VAL A 162 -27.49 9.22 -29.77
N PHE A 163 -27.25 8.12 -29.11
CA PHE A 163 -27.82 6.83 -29.46
C PHE A 163 -29.34 6.74 -29.20
N TRP A 164 -29.81 7.22 -28.04
CA TRP A 164 -31.20 7.11 -27.64
C TRP A 164 -32.08 8.24 -28.19
N ALA A 165 -31.59 9.47 -28.25
CA ALA A 165 -32.34 10.63 -28.65
C ALA A 165 -31.92 11.14 -30.02
N MET A 166 -30.68 11.60 -30.19
CA MET A 166 -30.21 12.28 -31.40
C MET A 166 -30.30 11.42 -32.67
N ALA A 167 -30.25 10.09 -32.54
CA ALA A 167 -30.37 9.20 -33.68
C ALA A 167 -31.69 9.38 -34.47
N TYR A 168 -32.80 9.68 -33.77
CA TYR A 168 -34.08 9.93 -34.40
C TYR A 168 -34.08 11.26 -35.19
N LEU A 169 -33.36 12.26 -34.74
CA LEU A 169 -33.21 13.52 -35.41
C LEU A 169 -32.26 13.45 -36.60
N LEU A 170 -31.06 12.86 -36.38
CA LEU A 170 -29.96 12.88 -37.35
C LEU A 170 -30.18 11.89 -38.50
N ALA A 171 -30.78 10.75 -38.24
CA ALA A 171 -30.97 9.68 -39.22
C ALA A 171 -32.46 9.43 -39.57
N GLY A 172 -33.36 9.74 -38.65
CA GLY A 172 -34.79 9.46 -38.80
C GLY A 172 -35.63 10.68 -39.21
N ASN A 173 -35.14 11.92 -39.06
CA ASN A 173 -35.90 13.18 -39.21
C ASN A 173 -37.22 13.18 -38.40
N ASP A 174 -37.27 12.50 -37.27
CA ASP A 174 -38.44 12.32 -36.42
C ASP A 174 -38.29 13.15 -35.13
N LEU A 175 -38.76 14.40 -35.19
CA LEU A 175 -38.66 15.33 -34.07
C LEU A 175 -39.53 14.91 -32.88
N ALA A 176 -40.68 14.25 -33.12
CA ALA A 176 -41.57 13.83 -32.05
C ALA A 176 -40.94 12.70 -31.21
N ARG A 177 -40.34 11.71 -31.88
CA ARG A 177 -39.60 10.62 -31.20
C ARG A 177 -38.33 11.13 -30.53
N TYR A 178 -37.62 12.10 -31.16
CA TYR A 178 -36.47 12.75 -30.55
C TYR A 178 -36.86 13.39 -29.21
N ASN A 179 -37.91 14.25 -29.18
CA ASN A 179 -38.33 14.96 -27.97
C ASN A 179 -38.72 13.98 -26.85
N SER A 180 -39.54 12.98 -27.17
CA SER A 180 -39.94 11.95 -26.19
C SER A 180 -38.74 11.14 -25.65
N SER A 181 -37.78 10.82 -26.51
CA SER A 181 -36.59 10.07 -26.12
C SER A 181 -35.62 10.93 -25.31
N ALA A 182 -35.45 12.20 -25.64
CA ALA A 182 -34.61 13.14 -24.91
C ALA A 182 -35.12 13.37 -23.49
N ASP A 183 -36.44 13.50 -23.31
CA ASP A 183 -37.07 13.61 -21.99
C ASP A 183 -36.80 12.37 -21.13
N VAL A 184 -36.95 11.15 -21.67
CA VAL A 184 -36.69 9.91 -20.97
C VAL A 184 -35.21 9.78 -20.56
N VAL A 185 -34.30 10.06 -21.51
CA VAL A 185 -32.85 9.96 -21.26
C VAL A 185 -32.41 11.02 -20.23
N GLY A 186 -32.96 12.24 -20.34
CA GLY A 186 -32.70 13.29 -19.37
C GLY A 186 -33.19 12.94 -17.97
N ALA A 187 -34.41 12.40 -17.86
CA ALA A 187 -34.94 11.94 -16.57
C ALA A 187 -34.10 10.81 -15.97
N LEU A 188 -33.74 9.79 -16.76
CA LEU A 188 -32.86 8.70 -16.30
C LEU A 188 -31.47 9.20 -15.86
N GLY A 189 -30.90 10.13 -16.61
CA GLY A 189 -29.62 10.76 -16.26
C GLY A 189 -29.67 11.44 -14.90
N ASN A 190 -30.72 12.22 -14.63
CA ASN A 190 -30.93 12.87 -13.35
C ASN A 190 -31.13 11.86 -12.20
N GLN A 191 -31.83 10.74 -12.43
CA GLN A 191 -32.02 9.68 -11.43
C GLN A 191 -30.68 9.00 -11.08
N VAL A 192 -29.86 8.67 -12.09
CA VAL A 192 -28.52 8.08 -11.89
C VAL A 192 -27.64 9.04 -11.09
N PHE A 193 -27.65 10.33 -11.44
CA PHE A 193 -26.92 11.35 -10.69
C PHE A 193 -27.37 11.42 -9.23
N LEU A 194 -28.66 11.44 -8.97
CA LEU A 194 -29.24 11.49 -7.64
C LEU A 194 -28.82 10.26 -6.80
N PHE A 195 -28.87 9.07 -7.40
CA PHE A 195 -28.45 7.84 -6.73
C PHE A 195 -26.96 7.87 -6.34
N ILE A 196 -26.08 8.28 -7.25
CA ILE A 196 -24.64 8.39 -7.00
C ILE A 196 -24.38 9.45 -5.92
N LEU A 197 -25.05 10.59 -5.99
CA LEU A 197 -24.92 11.66 -5.00
C LEU A 197 -25.39 11.21 -3.61
N ALA A 198 -26.50 10.48 -3.51
CA ALA A 198 -26.98 9.89 -2.26
C ALA A 198 -25.95 8.92 -1.65
N PHE A 199 -25.37 8.05 -2.48
CA PHE A 199 -24.33 7.15 -2.07
C PHE A 199 -23.08 7.88 -1.52
N VAL A 200 -22.65 8.96 -2.20
CA VAL A 200 -21.53 9.80 -1.75
C VAL A 200 -21.88 10.52 -0.45
N ALA A 201 -23.09 11.07 -0.32
CA ALA A 201 -23.55 11.78 0.87
C ALA A 201 -23.58 10.88 2.11
N ILE A 202 -24.08 9.63 1.98
CA ILE A 202 -24.12 8.65 3.07
C ILE A 202 -22.70 8.26 3.54
N ARG A 203 -21.75 8.13 2.61
CA ARG A 203 -20.37 7.73 2.91
C ARG A 203 -19.46 8.86 3.36
N SER A 204 -19.88 10.10 3.18
CA SER A 204 -19.08 11.28 3.53
C SER A 204 -19.16 11.58 5.02
N ARG A 205 -18.08 12.15 5.58
CA ARG A 205 -17.97 12.55 6.98
C ARG A 205 -17.54 14.02 7.09
N GLY A 206 -17.75 14.61 8.25
CA GLY A 206 -17.35 15.98 8.53
C GLY A 206 -18.11 17.03 7.71
N PRO A 207 -17.53 18.21 7.43
CA PRO A 207 -18.18 19.34 6.73
C PRO A 207 -18.67 18.97 5.32
N TRP A 208 -18.00 18.04 4.64
CA TRP A 208 -18.38 17.57 3.31
C TRP A 208 -19.73 16.83 3.29
N ARG A 209 -20.07 16.12 4.39
CA ARG A 209 -21.36 15.45 4.51
C ARG A 209 -22.52 16.46 4.44
N GLY A 210 -22.38 17.59 5.14
CA GLY A 210 -23.37 18.67 5.09
C GLY A 210 -23.55 19.22 3.66
N PHE A 211 -22.45 19.50 2.97
CA PHE A 211 -22.49 19.94 1.57
C PHE A 211 -23.23 18.94 0.68
N TYR A 212 -22.84 17.65 0.72
CA TYR A 212 -23.47 16.63 -0.12
C TYR A 212 -24.96 16.42 0.22
N LEU A 213 -25.36 16.53 1.49
CA LEU A 213 -26.78 16.42 1.87
C LEU A 213 -27.63 17.59 1.33
N HIS A 214 -27.13 18.82 1.43
CA HIS A 214 -27.84 19.97 0.84
C HIS A 214 -27.87 19.90 -0.68
N PHE A 215 -26.77 19.47 -1.29
CA PHE A 215 -26.69 19.29 -2.74
C PHE A 215 -27.65 18.17 -3.22
N LEU A 216 -27.79 17.09 -2.43
CA LEU A 216 -28.72 16.00 -2.66
C LEU A 216 -30.18 16.49 -2.54
N GLY A 217 -30.51 17.26 -1.50
CA GLY A 217 -31.84 17.83 -1.33
C GLY A 217 -32.26 18.73 -2.49
N ALA A 218 -31.35 19.63 -2.91
CA ALA A 218 -31.57 20.49 -4.06
C ALA A 218 -31.71 19.70 -5.36
N SER A 219 -30.90 18.66 -5.57
CA SER A 219 -30.98 17.77 -6.75
C SER A 219 -32.28 16.95 -6.77
N ALA A 220 -32.74 16.46 -5.61
CA ALA A 220 -34.00 15.74 -5.51
C ALA A 220 -35.20 16.66 -5.83
N MET A 221 -35.16 17.88 -5.30
CA MET A 221 -36.18 18.91 -5.65
C MET A 221 -36.18 19.23 -7.13
N TYR A 222 -35.00 19.35 -7.75
CA TYR A 222 -34.85 19.55 -9.20
C TYR A 222 -35.44 18.39 -10.01
N CYS A 223 -35.14 17.14 -9.63
CA CYS A 223 -35.70 15.97 -10.31
C CYS A 223 -37.25 15.95 -10.22
N PHE A 224 -37.79 16.23 -9.04
CA PHE A 224 -39.21 16.34 -8.83
C PHE A 224 -39.83 17.46 -9.71
N ALA A 225 -39.22 18.64 -9.69
CA ALA A 225 -39.63 19.78 -10.51
C ALA A 225 -39.64 19.47 -12.02
N SER A 226 -38.56 18.84 -12.51
CA SER A 226 -38.43 18.44 -13.93
C SER A 226 -39.56 17.50 -14.36
N ILE A 227 -39.87 16.47 -13.55
CA ILE A 227 -40.96 15.53 -13.82
C ILE A 227 -42.32 16.27 -13.86
N LEU A 228 -42.53 17.16 -12.88
CA LEU A 228 -43.78 17.93 -12.78
C LEU A 228 -43.96 18.86 -13.96
N SER A 229 -42.91 19.62 -14.34
CA SER A 229 -42.95 20.57 -15.48
C SER A 229 -43.13 19.82 -16.80
N ASN A 230 -42.39 18.71 -17.04
CA ASN A 230 -42.55 17.93 -18.26
C ASN A 230 -44.00 17.38 -18.41
N ARG A 231 -44.59 16.92 -17.28
CA ARG A 231 -46.01 16.50 -17.29
C ARG A 231 -46.98 17.63 -17.58
N ALA A 232 -46.71 18.82 -17.04
CA ALA A 232 -47.53 20.00 -17.32
C ALA A 232 -47.39 20.48 -18.77
N ILE A 233 -46.18 20.43 -19.35
CA ILE A 233 -45.92 20.72 -20.77
C ILE A 233 -46.71 19.75 -21.66
N SER A 234 -46.59 18.44 -21.40
CA SER A 234 -47.27 17.41 -22.20
C SER A 234 -48.81 17.49 -22.12
N SER A 235 -49.38 18.02 -21.04
CA SER A 235 -50.81 18.25 -20.85
C SER A 235 -51.30 19.62 -21.33
N GLY A 236 -50.41 20.48 -21.82
CA GLY A 236 -50.74 21.82 -22.32
C GLY A 236 -51.07 22.85 -21.22
N HIS A 237 -50.79 22.55 -19.97
CA HIS A 237 -51.08 23.43 -18.83
C HIS A 237 -49.89 24.28 -18.37
N TYR A 238 -48.74 24.08 -18.97
CA TYR A 238 -47.52 24.77 -18.60
C TYR A 238 -47.37 26.10 -19.32
N TYR A 239 -46.97 27.12 -18.59
CA TYR A 239 -46.38 28.36 -19.10
C TYR A 239 -45.31 28.85 -18.15
N THR A 240 -44.29 29.53 -18.66
CA THR A 240 -43.17 30.01 -17.85
C THR A 240 -43.64 31.05 -16.82
N GLY A 241 -43.22 30.88 -15.56
CA GLY A 241 -43.72 31.65 -14.43
C GLY A 241 -45.00 31.06 -13.80
N SER A 242 -45.47 29.91 -14.24
CA SER A 242 -46.59 29.20 -13.64
C SER A 242 -46.22 28.55 -12.31
N PHE A 243 -47.22 28.03 -11.61
CA PHE A 243 -47.03 27.30 -10.36
C PHE A 243 -46.08 26.08 -10.50
N TYR A 244 -45.96 25.56 -11.71
CA TYR A 244 -45.06 24.43 -12.03
C TYR A 244 -43.59 24.80 -11.96
N ASP A 245 -43.23 26.08 -12.11
CA ASP A 245 -41.85 26.57 -11.97
C ASP A 245 -41.41 26.79 -10.53
N LEU A 246 -42.33 26.77 -9.56
CA LEU A 246 -42.02 27.02 -8.17
C LEU A 246 -41.06 25.99 -7.56
N PRO A 247 -41.26 24.67 -7.76
CA PRO A 247 -40.27 23.67 -7.30
C PRO A 247 -38.91 23.82 -8.00
N LEU A 248 -38.88 24.21 -9.27
CA LEU A 248 -37.69 24.41 -10.07
C LEU A 248 -36.86 25.59 -9.54
N THR A 249 -37.51 26.75 -9.37
CA THR A 249 -36.84 27.93 -8.78
C THR A 249 -36.42 27.71 -7.34
N THR A 250 -37.20 26.95 -6.57
CA THR A 250 -36.81 26.55 -5.20
C THR A 250 -35.53 25.68 -5.20
N ALA A 251 -35.41 24.72 -6.09
CA ALA A 251 -34.23 23.92 -6.27
C ALA A 251 -33.00 24.77 -6.64
N MET A 252 -33.15 25.72 -7.59
CA MET A 252 -32.10 26.64 -8.01
C MET A 252 -31.65 27.56 -6.87
N ALA A 253 -32.60 28.10 -6.10
CA ALA A 253 -32.31 28.88 -4.90
C ALA A 253 -31.54 28.05 -3.88
N TRP A 254 -31.93 26.80 -3.67
CA TRP A 254 -31.22 25.90 -2.75
C TRP A 254 -29.79 25.61 -3.20
N PHE A 255 -29.55 25.36 -4.49
CA PHE A 255 -28.19 25.24 -5.03
C PHE A 255 -27.38 26.52 -4.81
N CYS A 256 -27.96 27.68 -5.05
CA CYS A 256 -27.31 28.96 -4.85
C CYS A 256 -26.93 29.18 -3.38
N VAL A 257 -27.85 28.93 -2.45
CA VAL A 257 -27.59 28.99 -1.01
C VAL A 257 -26.49 28.00 -0.61
N THR A 258 -26.53 26.77 -1.13
CA THR A 258 -25.47 25.76 -0.90
C THR A 258 -24.12 26.27 -1.40
N ALA A 259 -24.09 26.90 -2.57
CA ALA A 259 -22.88 27.51 -3.11
C ALA A 259 -22.34 28.63 -2.21
N MET A 260 -23.17 29.40 -1.55
CA MET A 260 -22.78 30.51 -0.66
C MET A 260 -22.33 30.04 0.73
N MET A 261 -23.07 29.10 1.33
CA MET A 261 -22.89 28.71 2.75
C MET A 261 -21.59 27.95 3.01
N TYR A 262 -21.15 27.08 2.12
CA TYR A 262 -19.97 26.25 2.36
C TYR A 262 -18.67 26.98 1.98
N SER A 263 -17.76 27.22 2.95
CA SER A 263 -16.48 27.86 2.70
C SER A 263 -15.35 26.83 2.52
N VAL A 264 -14.32 27.20 1.76
CA VAL A 264 -13.14 26.37 1.52
C VAL A 264 -12.37 26.13 2.83
N ASP A 265 -12.28 27.16 3.71
CA ASP A 265 -11.52 27.10 4.96
C ASP A 265 -12.11 26.11 5.99
N SER A 266 -13.44 25.95 6.00
CA SER A 266 -14.10 25.01 6.92
C SER A 266 -13.93 23.55 6.49
N GLN A 267 -13.54 23.32 5.25
CA GLN A 267 -13.42 21.98 4.65
C GLN A 267 -11.98 21.43 4.70
N THR A 268 -10.98 22.32 4.83
CA THR A 268 -9.56 21.95 4.88
C THR A 268 -9.01 21.78 6.30
N ARG A 269 -9.71 22.26 7.33
CA ARG A 269 -9.32 22.05 8.74
C ARG A 269 -9.76 20.64 9.18
N LEU A 270 -8.90 19.66 8.97
CA LEU A 270 -8.89 18.46 9.79
C LEU A 270 -8.58 18.88 11.25
N PRO A 271 -9.21 18.28 12.27
CA PRO A 271 -8.82 18.51 13.65
C PRO A 271 -7.33 18.14 13.78
N GLN A 272 -6.47 19.14 14.04
CA GLN A 272 -5.09 18.91 14.44
C GLN A 272 -5.14 18.19 15.80
N GLY A 273 -4.97 16.89 15.82
CA GLY A 273 -4.94 16.14 17.07
C GLY A 273 -5.43 14.69 17.00
N SER A 274 -6.01 14.25 15.91
CA SER A 274 -6.16 12.81 15.71
C SER A 274 -4.90 12.29 15.03
N GLU A 275 -4.01 11.67 15.82
CA GLU A 275 -2.94 10.82 15.28
C GLU A 275 -3.58 9.88 14.26
N GLU A 276 -3.22 10.03 12.99
CA GLU A 276 -3.57 9.03 11.98
C GLU A 276 -3.04 7.68 12.47
N PRO A 277 -3.87 6.65 12.53
CA PRO A 277 -3.35 5.32 12.73
C PRO A 277 -2.37 5.05 11.58
N LYS A 278 -1.09 4.85 11.92
CA LYS A 278 0.02 4.48 11.03
C LYS A 278 -0.22 3.08 10.40
N GLY A 279 -1.29 2.95 9.71
CA GLY A 279 -1.65 1.78 8.92
C GLY A 279 -2.61 2.27 7.88
N GLY A 280 -2.17 2.33 6.62
CA GLY A 280 -2.98 2.77 5.49
C GLY A 280 -4.37 2.15 5.52
N SER A 281 -5.37 2.96 5.89
CA SER A 281 -6.76 2.53 6.00
C SER A 281 -7.18 1.90 4.66
N PRO A 282 -7.70 0.65 4.65
CA PRO A 282 -8.15 -0.03 3.43
C PRO A 282 -9.29 0.72 2.71
N SER A 283 -9.87 1.75 3.34
CA SER A 283 -10.91 2.60 2.76
C SER A 283 -10.42 3.53 1.64
N GLY A 284 -9.14 3.95 1.64
CA GLY A 284 -8.55 4.80 0.59
C GLY A 284 -8.36 4.06 -0.74
N GLN A 285 -7.93 2.81 -0.69
CA GLN A 285 -7.78 1.97 -1.88
C GLN A 285 -9.11 1.60 -2.55
N ARG A 286 -10.18 1.41 -1.77
CA ARG A 286 -11.51 1.06 -2.32
C ARG A 286 -12.15 2.18 -3.16
N THR A 287 -11.79 3.44 -2.94
CA THR A 287 -12.42 4.57 -3.64
C THR A 287 -11.85 4.80 -5.04
N ILE A 288 -10.54 4.58 -5.23
CA ILE A 288 -9.89 4.62 -6.56
C ILE A 288 -10.44 3.49 -7.45
N LEU A 289 -10.84 2.39 -6.84
CA LEU A 289 -11.47 1.26 -7.54
C LEU A 289 -12.85 1.58 -8.14
N TRP A 290 -13.61 2.55 -7.60
CA TRP A 290 -14.96 2.84 -8.10
C TRP A 290 -14.97 3.66 -9.39
N SER A 291 -14.10 4.67 -9.54
CA SER A 291 -14.00 5.41 -10.82
C SER A 291 -13.54 4.50 -11.95
N ALA A 292 -12.57 3.60 -11.64
CA ALA A 292 -12.11 2.59 -12.57
C ALA A 292 -13.21 1.60 -12.97
N ARG A 293 -14.04 1.18 -12.01
CA ARG A 293 -15.17 0.27 -12.25
C ARG A 293 -16.28 0.91 -13.07
N LEU A 294 -16.59 2.18 -12.83
CA LEU A 294 -17.59 2.92 -13.63
C LEU A 294 -17.15 3.05 -15.09
N SER A 295 -15.90 3.41 -15.34
CA SER A 295 -15.34 3.46 -16.70
C SER A 295 -15.35 2.09 -17.38
N MET A 296 -15.06 1.02 -16.66
CA MET A 296 -15.11 -0.35 -17.17
C MET A 296 -16.54 -0.81 -17.45
N LEU A 297 -17.50 -0.50 -16.56
CA LEU A 297 -18.92 -0.79 -16.76
C LEU A 297 -19.47 -0.03 -17.98
N ALA A 298 -19.06 1.22 -18.18
CA ALA A 298 -19.43 2.00 -19.36
C ALA A 298 -18.93 1.31 -20.65
N THR A 299 -17.68 0.87 -20.66
CA THR A 299 -17.10 0.17 -21.82
C THR A 299 -17.79 -1.16 -22.10
N LEU A 300 -18.11 -1.95 -21.06
CA LEU A 300 -18.79 -3.24 -21.19
C LEU A 300 -20.27 -3.13 -21.55
N SER A 301 -20.97 -2.08 -21.12
CA SER A 301 -22.38 -1.87 -21.42
C SER A 301 -22.63 -1.39 -22.86
N THR A 302 -21.67 -0.72 -23.48
CA THR A 302 -21.79 -0.19 -24.84
C THR A 302 -22.13 -1.27 -25.87
N PRO A 303 -21.42 -2.43 -25.96
CA PRO A 303 -21.77 -3.48 -26.91
C PRO A 303 -23.11 -4.18 -26.59
N VAL A 304 -23.46 -4.28 -25.29
CA VAL A 304 -24.72 -4.87 -24.86
C VAL A 304 -25.90 -4.01 -25.30
N ILE A 305 -25.81 -2.69 -25.14
CA ILE A 305 -26.81 -1.75 -25.61
C ILE A 305 -26.93 -1.80 -27.14
N GLY A 306 -25.80 -1.84 -27.85
CA GLY A 306 -25.78 -1.96 -29.31
C GLY A 306 -26.42 -3.24 -29.80
N LEU A 307 -26.09 -4.38 -29.20
CA LEU A 307 -26.65 -5.69 -29.57
C LEU A 307 -28.16 -5.78 -29.30
N TRP A 308 -28.59 -5.32 -28.11
CA TRP A 308 -30.01 -5.34 -27.74
C TRP A 308 -30.86 -4.58 -28.74
N LEU A 309 -30.39 -3.46 -29.27
CA LEU A 309 -31.16 -2.64 -30.23
C LEU A 309 -31.14 -3.18 -31.65
N VAL A 310 -30.07 -3.88 -32.05
CA VAL A 310 -30.06 -4.60 -33.33
C VAL A 310 -31.12 -5.72 -33.34
N THR A 311 -31.39 -6.31 -32.17
CA THR A 311 -32.35 -7.42 -32.02
C THR A 311 -33.80 -6.94 -31.76
N SER A 312 -34.01 -5.70 -31.31
CA SER A 312 -35.33 -5.20 -30.88
C SER A 312 -36.32 -4.79 -32.01
N GLY A 313 -35.91 -4.88 -33.25
CA GLY A 313 -36.82 -4.95 -34.44
C GLY A 313 -37.64 -3.72 -34.84
N GLU A 314 -37.77 -2.70 -33.97
CA GLU A 314 -38.75 -1.58 -34.16
C GLU A 314 -38.18 -0.29 -34.78
N THR A 315 -36.96 -0.27 -35.27
CA THR A 315 -36.35 0.98 -35.74
C THR A 315 -36.32 1.09 -37.25
N GLN A 316 -36.51 2.32 -37.73
CA GLN A 316 -36.25 2.67 -39.13
C GLN A 316 -34.83 2.24 -39.52
N ASP A 317 -34.66 1.68 -40.73
CA ASP A 317 -33.36 1.15 -41.16
C ASP A 317 -32.20 2.17 -41.05
N ALA A 318 -32.47 3.43 -41.39
CA ALA A 318 -31.49 4.52 -41.29
C ALA A 318 -31.04 4.76 -39.84
N VAL A 319 -31.94 4.75 -38.89
CA VAL A 319 -31.65 4.93 -37.46
C VAL A 319 -30.86 3.72 -36.94
N ARG A 320 -31.21 2.51 -37.36
CA ARG A 320 -30.50 1.28 -37.01
C ARG A 320 -29.06 1.32 -37.49
N HIS A 321 -28.81 1.65 -38.76
CA HIS A 321 -27.45 1.77 -39.31
C HIS A 321 -26.64 2.84 -38.59
N PHE A 322 -27.21 4.01 -38.34
CA PHE A 322 -26.56 5.09 -37.59
C PHE A 322 -26.14 4.62 -36.21
N ARG A 323 -27.01 3.95 -35.47
CA ARG A 323 -26.71 3.40 -34.13
C ARG A 323 -25.60 2.35 -34.13
N ILE A 324 -25.58 1.47 -35.14
CA ILE A 324 -24.50 0.49 -35.29
C ILE A 324 -23.14 1.19 -35.49
N VAL A 325 -23.08 2.12 -36.45
CA VAL A 325 -21.85 2.86 -36.73
C VAL A 325 -21.39 3.66 -35.50
N LEU A 326 -22.33 4.35 -34.84
CA LEU A 326 -22.05 5.11 -33.61
C LEU A 326 -21.51 4.20 -32.50
N THR A 327 -22.09 3.01 -32.31
CA THR A 327 -21.67 2.04 -31.31
C THR A 327 -20.26 1.55 -31.59
N LEU A 328 -19.97 1.15 -32.84
CA LEU A 328 -18.63 0.70 -33.24
C LEU A 328 -17.57 1.80 -33.05
N PHE A 329 -17.89 3.02 -33.45
CA PHE A 329 -17.00 4.16 -33.25
C PHE A 329 -16.73 4.42 -31.76
N THR A 330 -17.78 4.43 -30.95
CA THR A 330 -17.66 4.68 -29.50
C THR A 330 -16.90 3.54 -28.80
N MET A 331 -17.16 2.29 -29.18
CA MET A 331 -16.40 1.14 -28.67
C MET A 331 -14.91 1.27 -28.98
N SER A 332 -14.56 1.64 -30.21
CA SER A 332 -13.17 1.85 -30.61
C SER A 332 -12.50 2.94 -29.79
N LEU A 333 -13.19 4.06 -29.61
CA LEU A 333 -12.70 5.20 -28.83
C LEU A 333 -12.52 4.85 -27.35
N LEU A 334 -13.52 4.18 -26.74
CA LEU A 334 -13.43 3.74 -25.34
C LEU A 334 -12.34 2.68 -25.14
N THR A 335 -12.13 1.81 -26.12
CA THR A 335 -11.03 0.82 -26.09
C THR A 335 -9.66 1.52 -26.11
N ILE A 336 -9.48 2.52 -26.97
CA ILE A 336 -8.24 3.33 -27.00
C ILE A 336 -8.00 4.01 -25.64
N LEU A 337 -9.04 4.62 -25.05
CA LEU A 337 -8.95 5.25 -23.74
C LEU A 337 -8.62 4.23 -22.63
N LEU A 338 -9.18 3.02 -22.73
CA LEU A 338 -8.91 1.94 -21.78
C LEU A 338 -7.45 1.46 -21.87
N LEU A 339 -6.93 1.27 -23.10
CA LEU A 339 -5.52 0.91 -23.33
C LEU A 339 -4.58 2.00 -22.80
N LEU A 340 -4.84 3.25 -23.11
CA LEU A 340 -4.08 4.38 -22.56
C LEU A 340 -4.08 4.38 -21.03
N LYS A 341 -5.22 4.12 -20.43
CA LYS A 341 -5.35 4.01 -18.97
C LYS A 341 -4.54 2.84 -18.42
N GLN A 342 -4.57 1.69 -19.09
CA GLN A 342 -3.81 0.50 -18.71
C GLN A 342 -2.31 0.76 -18.76
N ASP A 343 -1.81 1.42 -19.80
CA ASP A 343 -0.40 1.79 -19.94
C ASP A 343 0.04 2.74 -18.80
N LEU A 344 -0.77 3.77 -18.53
CA LEU A 344 -0.51 4.69 -17.43
C LEU A 344 -0.50 4.00 -16.06
N LEU A 345 -1.36 3.00 -15.86
CA LEU A 345 -1.42 2.23 -14.63
C LEU A 345 -0.23 1.28 -14.49
N SER A 346 0.15 0.60 -15.57
CA SER A 346 1.30 -0.30 -15.64
C SER A 346 2.61 0.45 -15.35
N PHE A 347 2.78 1.63 -15.94
CA PHE A 347 3.93 2.49 -15.68
C PHE A 347 4.00 2.93 -14.21
N LYS A 348 2.86 3.23 -13.60
CA LYS A 348 2.76 3.53 -12.17
C LYS A 348 3.15 2.36 -11.29
N LEU A 349 2.62 1.17 -11.62
CA LEU A 349 2.91 -0.05 -10.86
C LEU A 349 4.39 -0.39 -10.89
N ALA A 350 5.02 -0.28 -12.08
CA ALA A 350 6.46 -0.47 -12.23
C ALA A 350 7.28 0.50 -11.35
N GLY A 351 6.84 1.77 -11.25
CA GLY A 351 7.44 2.76 -10.35
C GLY A 351 7.36 2.35 -8.87
N TYR A 352 6.19 1.94 -8.40
CA TYR A 352 6.02 1.48 -7.01
C TYR A 352 6.82 0.22 -6.69
N LEU A 353 6.89 -0.73 -7.62
CA LEU A 353 7.70 -1.94 -7.45
C LEU A 353 9.19 -1.60 -7.34
N ARG A 354 9.67 -0.65 -8.14
CA ARG A 354 11.05 -0.18 -8.06
C ARG A 354 11.35 0.50 -6.72
N ASP A 355 10.46 1.39 -6.26
CA ASP A 355 10.63 2.09 -4.97
C ASP A 355 10.58 1.09 -3.80
N ALA A 356 9.69 0.10 -3.84
CA ALA A 356 9.60 -0.96 -2.85
C ALA A 356 10.86 -1.85 -2.84
N SER A 357 11.39 -2.19 -4.01
CA SER A 357 12.64 -2.95 -4.15
C SER A 357 13.84 -2.20 -3.56
N LEU A 358 13.94 -0.89 -3.80
CA LEU A 358 14.98 -0.05 -3.21
C LEU A 358 14.85 0.05 -1.69
N ALA A 359 13.63 0.23 -1.19
CA ALA A 359 13.38 0.26 0.26
C ALA A 359 13.75 -1.08 0.93
N TYR A 360 13.41 -2.19 0.30
CA TYR A 360 13.77 -3.54 0.78
C TYR A 360 15.28 -3.75 0.81
N SER A 361 16.00 -3.35 -0.25
CA SER A 361 17.46 -3.47 -0.31
C SER A 361 18.16 -2.62 0.76
N ASN A 362 17.63 -1.42 1.04
CA ASN A 362 18.15 -0.58 2.10
C ASN A 362 17.90 -1.19 3.49
N LEU A 363 16.69 -1.73 3.72
CA LEU A 363 16.35 -2.39 4.99
C LEU A 363 17.31 -3.56 5.25
N LYS A 364 17.57 -4.39 4.24
CA LYS A 364 18.50 -5.51 4.35
C LYS A 364 19.93 -5.05 4.70
N ARG A 365 20.40 -3.96 4.07
CA ARG A 365 21.71 -3.37 4.43
C ARG A 365 21.77 -2.90 5.88
N PHE A 366 20.69 -2.25 6.37
CA PHE A 366 20.64 -1.85 7.79
C PHE A 366 20.62 -3.05 8.73
N GLU A 367 19.92 -4.12 8.39
CA GLU A 367 19.90 -5.36 9.15
C GLU A 367 21.31 -5.97 9.23
N ASP A 368 22.02 -6.08 8.11
CA ASP A 368 23.40 -6.57 8.05
C ASP A 368 24.34 -5.69 8.91
N GLN A 369 24.19 -4.36 8.86
CA GLN A 369 24.97 -3.42 9.69
C GLN A 369 24.67 -3.58 11.18
N LEU A 370 23.41 -3.81 11.56
CA LEU A 370 23.06 -4.06 12.97
C LEU A 370 23.70 -5.34 13.48
N VAL A 371 23.68 -6.41 12.71
CA VAL A 371 24.33 -7.68 13.06
C VAL A 371 25.84 -7.49 13.23
N GLN A 372 26.50 -6.75 12.33
CA GLN A 372 27.93 -6.44 12.47
C GLN A 372 28.23 -5.57 13.71
N ASN A 373 27.40 -4.55 13.98
CA ASN A 373 27.58 -3.69 15.14
C ASN A 373 27.36 -4.47 16.45
N GLU A 374 26.42 -5.40 16.49
CA GLU A 374 26.20 -6.27 17.65
C GLU A 374 27.40 -7.20 17.88
N LYS A 375 27.98 -7.80 16.82
CA LYS A 375 29.21 -8.56 16.87
C LYS A 375 30.38 -7.72 17.41
N LEU A 376 30.56 -6.49 16.89
CA LEU A 376 31.61 -5.58 17.35
C LEU A 376 31.44 -5.14 18.82
N ALA A 377 30.22 -4.87 19.25
CA ALA A 377 29.92 -4.53 20.65
C ALA A 377 30.19 -5.71 21.59
N SER A 378 29.86 -6.94 21.17
CA SER A 378 30.21 -8.17 21.86
C SER A 378 31.73 -8.32 21.95
N LEU A 379 32.44 -8.11 20.83
CA LEU A 379 33.91 -8.16 20.77
C LEU A 379 34.55 -7.15 21.74
N GLY A 380 34.02 -5.90 21.81
CA GLY A 380 34.54 -4.86 22.73
C GLY A 380 34.46 -5.25 24.19
N LYS A 381 33.40 -5.93 24.64
CA LYS A 381 33.28 -6.48 26.00
C LYS A 381 34.28 -7.62 26.24
N LEU A 382 34.71 -8.30 25.18
CA LEU A 382 35.58 -9.46 25.21
C LEU A 382 37.05 -9.09 25.27
N VAL A 383 37.46 -8.04 24.56
CA VAL A 383 38.86 -7.57 24.52
C VAL A 383 39.39 -7.32 25.91
N ALA A 384 38.62 -6.73 26.80
CA ALA A 384 39.04 -6.48 28.19
C ALA A 384 39.30 -7.79 28.98
N ARG A 385 38.46 -8.81 28.80
CA ARG A 385 38.59 -10.11 29.49
C ARG A 385 39.76 -10.91 28.94
N VAL A 386 39.92 -10.97 27.64
CA VAL A 386 41.04 -11.66 26.98
C VAL A 386 42.38 -10.98 27.32
N ALA A 387 42.44 -9.65 27.27
CA ALA A 387 43.62 -8.90 27.69
C ALA A 387 44.01 -9.21 29.14
N HIS A 388 43.02 -9.36 30.02
CA HIS A 388 43.27 -9.75 31.42
C HIS A 388 43.83 -11.19 31.54
N GLU A 389 43.31 -12.14 30.77
CA GLU A 389 43.82 -13.54 30.77
C GLU A 389 45.19 -13.66 30.14
N ILE A 390 45.46 -12.95 29.05
CA ILE A 390 46.79 -12.87 28.43
C ILE A 390 47.81 -12.28 29.44
N ASN A 391 47.46 -11.16 30.08
CA ASN A 391 48.33 -10.52 31.07
C ASN A 391 48.62 -11.48 32.26
N ARG A 392 47.61 -12.23 32.74
CA ARG A 392 47.82 -13.23 33.80
C ARG A 392 48.76 -14.36 33.37
N ALA A 393 48.60 -14.86 32.13
CA ALA A 393 49.49 -15.93 31.61
C ALA A 393 50.93 -15.41 31.43
N MET A 394 51.08 -14.18 30.90
CA MET A 394 52.39 -13.54 30.72
C MET A 394 53.06 -13.21 32.06
N THR A 395 52.30 -12.78 33.07
CA THR A 395 52.82 -12.53 34.42
C THR A 395 53.33 -13.85 35.07
N ALA A 396 52.58 -14.95 34.86
CA ALA A 396 53.03 -16.26 35.34
C ALA A 396 54.30 -16.71 34.64
N VAL A 397 54.43 -16.53 33.32
CA VAL A 397 55.67 -16.83 32.57
C VAL A 397 56.83 -15.97 33.07
N GLY A 398 56.59 -14.64 33.28
CA GLY A 398 57.59 -13.72 33.80
C GLY A 398 58.16 -14.19 35.17
N LYS A 399 57.24 -14.59 36.06
CA LYS A 399 57.63 -15.11 37.38
C LYS A 399 58.41 -16.42 37.31
N ASP A 400 57.95 -17.36 36.48
CA ASP A 400 58.67 -18.64 36.29
C ASP A 400 60.07 -18.42 35.66
N VAL A 401 60.26 -17.38 34.83
CA VAL A 401 61.57 -16.97 34.27
C VAL A 401 62.47 -16.31 35.32
N GLU A 402 61.90 -15.42 36.16
CA GLU A 402 62.63 -14.80 37.27
C GLU A 402 63.12 -15.84 38.30
N ASP A 403 62.26 -16.79 38.67
CA ASP A 403 62.60 -17.89 39.58
C ASP A 403 63.68 -18.80 38.98
N LEU A 404 63.66 -19.01 37.65
CA LEU A 404 64.77 -19.76 36.96
C LEU A 404 66.11 -19.01 36.96
N SER A 405 66.03 -17.65 36.95
CA SER A 405 67.22 -16.80 36.89
C SER A 405 67.85 -16.56 38.27
N ALA A 406 67.08 -16.69 39.35
CA ALA A 406 67.48 -16.31 40.71
C ALA A 406 68.13 -17.42 41.53
N GLN A 407 68.07 -18.73 41.15
CA GLN A 407 68.59 -19.82 41.93
C GLN A 407 69.41 -20.84 41.11
N PRO A 408 70.53 -21.39 41.61
CA PRO A 408 71.23 -22.57 41.05
C PRO A 408 70.38 -23.81 41.34
N THR A 409 69.49 -24.19 40.45
CA THR A 409 68.51 -25.25 40.61
C THR A 409 68.99 -26.54 39.98
N ALA A 410 68.69 -27.68 40.64
CA ALA A 410 68.88 -29.03 40.11
C ALA A 410 68.13 -29.18 38.74
N ASP A 411 68.70 -30.00 37.84
CA ASP A 411 68.21 -30.18 36.47
C ASP A 411 66.69 -30.52 36.38
N GLU A 412 66.18 -31.24 37.37
CA GLU A 412 64.73 -31.61 37.40
C GLU A 412 63.80 -30.44 37.66
N ASN A 413 64.18 -29.42 38.42
CA ASN A 413 63.41 -28.20 38.64
C ASN A 413 63.44 -27.27 37.40
N ARG A 414 64.58 -27.21 36.73
CA ARG A 414 64.75 -26.46 35.48
C ARG A 414 63.81 -27.00 34.37
N GLN A 415 63.77 -28.36 34.29
CA GLN A 415 62.90 -29.03 33.32
C GLN A 415 61.40 -28.83 33.63
N ARG A 416 60.98 -28.80 34.89
CA ARG A 416 59.63 -28.51 35.34
C ARG A 416 59.22 -27.06 35.03
N MET A 417 60.12 -26.10 35.25
CA MET A 417 59.84 -24.68 34.96
C MET A 417 59.77 -24.38 33.47
N THR A 418 60.67 -24.92 32.63
CA THR A 418 60.63 -24.81 31.18
C THR A 418 59.35 -25.43 30.58
N THR A 419 58.86 -26.53 31.14
CA THR A 419 57.61 -27.16 30.76
C THR A 419 56.44 -26.26 31.09
N LYS A 420 56.40 -25.64 32.29
CA LYS A 420 55.33 -24.66 32.66
C LYS A 420 55.33 -23.42 31.81
N ILE A 421 56.49 -22.88 31.48
CA ILE A 421 56.58 -21.71 30.53
C ILE A 421 56.09 -22.10 29.17
N GLY A 422 56.46 -23.24 28.62
CA GLY A 422 56.00 -23.76 27.35
C GLY A 422 54.49 -24.00 27.34
N ASP A 423 53.91 -24.50 28.41
CA ASP A 423 52.49 -24.71 28.57
C ASP A 423 51.72 -23.38 28.65
N SER A 424 52.24 -22.37 29.32
CA SER A 424 51.63 -21.03 29.41
C SER A 424 51.69 -20.30 28.07
N ALA A 425 52.80 -20.40 27.34
CA ALA A 425 52.94 -19.84 26.01
C ALA A 425 51.97 -20.50 24.99
N ARG A 426 51.87 -21.84 25.03
CA ARG A 426 50.87 -22.56 24.18
C ARG A 426 49.45 -22.15 24.50
N ARG A 427 49.09 -21.96 25.76
CA ARG A 427 47.76 -21.48 26.18
C ARG A 427 47.47 -20.08 25.65
N THR A 428 48.43 -19.17 25.73
CA THR A 428 48.27 -17.80 25.22
C THR A 428 48.06 -17.78 23.70
N ASN A 429 48.85 -18.58 22.96
CA ASN A 429 48.65 -18.73 21.52
C ASN A 429 47.25 -19.27 21.17
N SER A 430 46.81 -20.31 21.85
CA SER A 430 45.47 -20.89 21.65
C SER A 430 44.34 -19.87 21.97
N LEU A 431 44.50 -19.00 22.95
CA LEU A 431 43.59 -17.90 23.24
C LEU A 431 43.51 -16.91 22.09
N VAL A 432 44.65 -16.50 21.54
CA VAL A 432 44.74 -15.56 20.43
C VAL A 432 44.14 -16.15 19.15
N GLU A 433 44.46 -17.42 18.83
CA GLU A 433 43.92 -18.13 17.66
C GLU A 433 42.40 -18.28 17.73
N ASN A 434 41.84 -18.65 18.88
CA ASN A 434 40.39 -18.75 19.08
C ASN A 434 39.71 -17.40 18.98
N MET A 435 40.34 -16.30 19.41
CA MET A 435 39.81 -14.94 19.27
C MET A 435 39.84 -14.48 17.82
N LEU A 436 40.91 -14.76 17.09
CA LEU A 436 41.02 -14.45 15.66
C LEU A 436 39.98 -15.22 14.84
N SER A 437 39.75 -16.49 15.12
CA SER A 437 38.75 -17.30 14.44
C SER A 437 37.30 -16.82 14.70
N PHE A 438 37.04 -16.25 15.88
CA PHE A 438 35.74 -15.63 16.20
C PHE A 438 35.56 -14.28 15.53
N ALA A 439 36.64 -13.51 15.35
CA ALA A 439 36.61 -12.16 14.76
C ALA A 439 36.63 -12.16 13.22
N GLN A 440 37.17 -13.19 12.59
CA GLN A 440 37.28 -13.34 11.15
C GLN A 440 36.02 -14.02 10.59
N GLU A 441 35.33 -13.36 9.66
CA GLU A 441 34.36 -14.02 8.76
C GLU A 441 35.16 -14.86 7.76
N MET A 442 35.26 -16.17 7.99
CA MET A 442 35.74 -17.06 6.95
C MET A 442 34.66 -17.18 5.85
N PRO A 443 34.99 -16.89 4.60
CA PRO A 443 34.02 -17.08 3.49
C PRO A 443 33.61 -18.55 3.46
N LEU A 444 32.29 -18.80 3.43
CA LEU A 444 31.73 -20.13 3.42
C LEU A 444 31.92 -20.77 2.04
N HIS A 445 32.75 -21.77 1.91
CA HIS A 445 32.94 -22.57 0.70
C HIS A 445 31.94 -23.73 0.67
N ARG A 446 30.72 -23.46 0.15
CA ARG A 446 29.68 -24.49 0.07
C ARG A 446 30.00 -25.52 -1.01
N ALA A 447 30.01 -26.78 -0.61
CA ALA A 447 30.12 -27.95 -1.48
C ALA A 447 29.11 -29.01 -1.01
N SER A 448 28.82 -29.97 -1.86
CA SER A 448 28.08 -31.18 -1.46
C SER A 448 28.99 -32.09 -0.67
N VAL A 449 28.72 -32.27 0.61
CA VAL A 449 29.62 -32.92 1.57
C VAL A 449 28.92 -34.11 2.21
N ASP A 450 29.66 -35.25 2.26
CA ASP A 450 29.27 -36.42 3.06
C ASP A 450 29.73 -36.21 4.51
N VAL A 451 28.80 -36.22 5.45
CA VAL A 451 29.09 -35.97 6.88
C VAL A 451 29.79 -37.14 7.57
N ARG A 452 29.64 -38.37 7.10
CA ARG A 452 30.20 -39.55 7.72
C ARG A 452 31.72 -39.55 7.71
N PRO A 453 32.42 -39.38 6.57
CA PRO A 453 33.88 -39.29 6.54
C PRO A 453 34.44 -38.15 7.43
N LEU A 454 33.70 -37.05 7.53
CA LEU A 454 34.08 -35.92 8.37
C LEU A 454 34.00 -36.28 9.86
N LEU A 455 32.95 -36.99 10.29
CA LEU A 455 32.80 -37.49 11.66
C LEU A 455 33.89 -38.52 12.02
N GLU A 456 34.15 -39.45 11.11
CA GLU A 456 35.23 -40.43 11.29
C GLU A 456 36.61 -39.75 11.43
N SER A 457 36.87 -38.74 10.59
CA SER A 457 38.08 -37.92 10.66
C SER A 457 38.20 -37.19 12.00
N ALA A 458 37.10 -36.56 12.45
CA ALA A 458 37.06 -35.85 13.72
C ALA A 458 37.28 -36.78 14.91
N VAL A 459 36.72 -37.99 14.91
CA VAL A 459 36.95 -39.02 15.93
C VAL A 459 38.40 -39.44 15.95
N ASN A 460 39.01 -39.73 14.79
CA ASN A 460 40.39 -40.15 14.67
C ASN A 460 41.37 -39.06 15.16
N LEU A 461 41.14 -37.80 14.77
CA LEU A 461 41.96 -36.67 15.21
C LEU A 461 41.88 -36.45 16.73
N THR A 462 40.71 -36.65 17.33
CA THR A 462 40.53 -36.48 18.78
C THR A 462 41.15 -37.65 19.58
N ARG A 463 41.24 -38.83 19.00
CA ARG A 463 41.87 -40.02 19.59
C ARG A 463 43.39 -39.98 19.54
N ALA A 464 43.99 -39.34 18.54
CA ALA A 464 45.42 -39.23 18.38
C ALA A 464 46.04 -38.42 19.54
N GLY A 465 46.63 -39.09 20.54
CA GLY A 465 47.35 -38.46 21.67
C GLY A 465 46.71 -38.63 23.05
N ARG A 466 45.62 -39.35 23.21
CA ARG A 466 44.98 -39.60 24.51
C ARG A 466 44.99 -41.11 24.84
N ARG A 467 45.30 -41.52 26.12
CA ARG A 467 45.12 -42.90 26.58
C ARG A 467 43.66 -43.19 26.84
N HIS A 468 43.01 -44.11 26.05
CA HIS A 468 41.57 -44.21 25.98
C HIS A 468 40.94 -45.41 26.65
N SER A 469 40.05 -45.13 27.59
CA SER A 469 38.99 -46.03 28.03
C SER A 469 37.63 -45.69 27.47
N ILE A 470 37.54 -44.74 26.50
CA ILE A 470 36.25 -44.24 25.96
C ILE A 470 35.95 -44.95 24.64
N ARG A 471 34.77 -45.58 24.57
CA ARG A 471 34.24 -46.20 23.37
C ARG A 471 33.44 -45.17 22.55
N VAL A 472 33.71 -45.08 21.24
CA VAL A 472 32.94 -44.21 20.31
C VAL A 472 32.26 -45.09 19.29
N GLU A 473 30.95 -44.96 19.16
CA GLU A 473 30.11 -45.69 18.20
C GLU A 473 29.42 -44.67 17.27
N ILE A 474 29.49 -44.92 15.95
CA ILE A 474 28.77 -44.14 14.93
C ILE A 474 27.70 -45.04 14.33
N GLN A 475 26.44 -44.63 14.40
CA GLN A 475 25.28 -45.37 13.89
C GLN A 475 24.54 -44.50 12.88
N GLU A 476 24.10 -45.12 11.78
CA GLU A 476 23.30 -44.48 10.75
C GLU A 476 21.93 -45.12 10.70
N GLU A 477 20.91 -44.27 10.69
CA GLU A 477 19.51 -44.68 10.50
C GLU A 477 19.02 -44.19 9.12
N GLY A 478 19.01 -45.09 8.13
CA GLY A 478 18.60 -44.79 6.75
C GLY A 478 19.74 -44.37 5.82
N ALA A 479 19.38 -44.02 4.58
CA ALA A 479 20.33 -43.47 3.62
C ALA A 479 20.57 -41.98 3.93
N VAL A 480 21.78 -41.63 4.35
CA VAL A 480 22.15 -40.26 4.73
C VAL A 480 22.39 -39.43 3.48
N PRO A 481 21.61 -38.34 3.24
CA PRO A 481 21.84 -37.46 2.12
C PRO A 481 23.11 -36.62 2.32
N MET A 482 23.65 -36.09 1.21
CA MET A 482 24.71 -35.09 1.25
C MET A 482 24.21 -33.80 1.90
N VAL A 483 25.11 -33.02 2.50
CA VAL A 483 24.83 -31.68 3.06
C VAL A 483 25.52 -30.64 2.22
N GLU A 484 24.86 -29.51 1.99
CA GLU A 484 25.48 -28.35 1.35
C GLU A 484 26.25 -27.52 2.39
N GLY A 485 27.57 -27.65 2.45
CA GLY A 485 28.38 -27.01 3.49
C GLY A 485 29.85 -26.95 3.21
N ASP A 486 30.60 -26.35 4.16
CA ASP A 486 32.06 -26.29 4.18
C ASP A 486 32.62 -27.43 5.06
N ALA A 487 33.30 -28.39 4.41
CA ALA A 487 33.85 -29.56 5.08
C ALA A 487 34.79 -29.20 6.26
N ASN A 488 35.62 -28.15 6.11
CA ASN A 488 36.59 -27.76 7.15
C ASN A 488 35.86 -27.16 8.37
N GLN A 489 34.84 -26.34 8.13
CA GLN A 489 34.05 -25.75 9.22
C GLN A 489 33.22 -26.83 9.94
N LEU A 490 32.64 -27.78 9.21
CA LEU A 490 31.87 -28.89 9.79
C LEU A 490 32.78 -29.83 10.62
N ILE A 491 34.00 -30.16 10.12
CA ILE A 491 35.00 -30.90 10.91
C ILE A 491 35.32 -30.18 12.21
N GLN A 492 35.48 -28.84 12.17
CA GLN A 492 35.75 -28.04 13.36
C GLN A 492 34.63 -28.14 14.40
N VAL A 493 33.37 -28.11 13.96
CA VAL A 493 32.20 -28.32 14.84
C VAL A 493 32.25 -29.69 15.50
N PHE A 494 32.46 -30.74 14.69
CA PHE A 494 32.52 -32.11 15.20
C PHE A 494 33.68 -32.33 16.19
N LEU A 495 34.85 -31.80 15.88
CA LEU A 495 36.00 -31.84 16.79
C LEU A 495 35.70 -31.19 18.14
N HIS A 496 35.05 -30.01 18.15
CA HIS A 496 34.72 -29.31 19.40
C HIS A 496 33.70 -30.09 20.24
N ILE A 497 32.66 -30.65 19.62
CA ILE A 497 31.63 -31.42 20.34
C ILE A 497 32.21 -32.73 20.88
N ILE A 498 32.97 -33.48 20.05
CA ILE A 498 33.60 -34.74 20.44
C ILE A 498 34.61 -34.51 21.56
N ALA A 499 35.45 -33.47 21.45
CA ALA A 499 36.43 -33.13 22.49
C ALA A 499 35.75 -32.78 23.82
N ASN A 500 34.63 -32.04 23.78
CA ASN A 500 33.88 -31.71 24.99
C ASN A 500 33.22 -32.93 25.62
N ALA A 501 32.70 -33.87 24.82
CA ALA A 501 32.15 -35.13 25.31
C ALA A 501 33.23 -35.99 25.99
N ILE A 502 34.42 -36.11 25.38
CA ILE A 502 35.56 -36.85 25.95
C ILE A 502 36.03 -36.21 27.27
N ASP A 503 36.16 -34.86 27.29
CA ASP A 503 36.56 -34.15 28.52
C ASP A 503 35.51 -34.32 29.65
N ALA A 504 34.21 -34.41 29.32
CA ALA A 504 33.16 -34.65 30.32
C ALA A 504 33.15 -36.07 30.88
N MET A 505 33.78 -37.03 30.19
CA MET A 505 33.95 -38.43 30.61
C MET A 505 35.33 -38.71 31.19
N GLU A 506 36.25 -37.73 31.28
CA GLU A 506 37.58 -37.88 31.82
C GLU A 506 37.50 -38.27 33.30
N GLY A 507 37.94 -39.48 33.64
CA GLY A 507 37.89 -40.07 35.01
C GLY A 507 36.79 -41.15 35.19
N ASN A 508 35.96 -41.42 34.20
CA ASN A 508 35.03 -42.55 34.22
C ASN A 508 35.64 -43.77 33.49
N GLU A 509 35.81 -44.86 34.15
CA GLU A 509 36.17 -46.11 33.47
C GLU A 509 34.98 -46.60 32.64
N GLY A 510 35.15 -46.69 31.30
CA GLY A 510 34.13 -47.24 30.40
C GLY A 510 33.15 -46.22 29.82
N GLY A 511 33.56 -44.95 29.61
CA GLY A 511 32.72 -43.93 28.95
C GLY A 511 32.31 -44.30 27.50
N LEU A 512 31.07 -44.00 27.11
CA LEU A 512 30.52 -44.22 25.77
C LEU A 512 30.10 -42.89 25.15
N LEU A 513 30.59 -42.60 23.93
CA LEU A 513 30.10 -41.57 23.04
C LEU A 513 29.37 -42.24 21.86
N ALA A 514 28.08 -42.16 21.82
CA ALA A 514 27.26 -42.61 20.68
C ALA A 514 26.95 -41.44 19.75
N ILE A 515 27.26 -41.58 18.48
CA ILE A 515 26.97 -40.61 17.43
C ILE A 515 25.93 -41.22 16.51
N ALA A 516 24.72 -40.66 16.47
CA ALA A 516 23.62 -41.15 15.62
C ALA A 516 23.37 -40.14 14.49
N ILE A 517 23.32 -40.64 13.24
CA ILE A 517 22.98 -39.86 12.06
C ILE A 517 21.64 -40.34 11.57
N ARG A 518 20.64 -39.44 11.45
CA ARG A 518 19.30 -39.71 10.99
C ARG A 518 18.99 -38.90 9.75
N ALA A 519 18.46 -39.54 8.71
CA ALA A 519 17.99 -38.87 7.53
C ALA A 519 16.54 -38.37 7.71
N GLY A 520 16.30 -37.07 7.55
CA GLY A 520 14.96 -36.49 7.36
C GLY A 520 14.65 -36.24 5.91
N GLN A 521 13.46 -35.70 5.59
CA GLN A 521 13.05 -35.41 4.20
C GLN A 521 13.86 -34.27 3.57
N GLU A 522 14.16 -33.22 4.31
CA GLU A 522 14.87 -32.01 3.83
C GLU A 522 16.09 -31.68 4.68
N HIS A 523 16.42 -32.49 5.69
CA HIS A 523 17.50 -32.23 6.62
C HIS A 523 18.09 -33.53 7.14
N ILE A 524 19.33 -33.46 7.68
CA ILE A 524 19.93 -34.51 8.46
C ILE A 524 20.01 -34.08 9.91
N GLU A 525 19.85 -35.04 10.80
CA GLU A 525 20.02 -34.88 12.25
C GLU A 525 21.22 -35.68 12.70
N ILE A 526 22.15 -35.02 13.42
CA ILE A 526 23.33 -35.67 13.99
C ILE A 526 23.24 -35.48 15.50
N GLY A 527 23.10 -36.58 16.24
CA GLY A 527 23.06 -36.60 17.69
C GLY A 527 24.37 -37.11 18.28
N PHE A 528 24.96 -36.36 19.22
CA PHE A 528 26.16 -36.77 20.01
C PHE A 528 25.70 -37.01 21.43
N MET A 529 25.75 -38.26 21.90
CA MET A 529 25.28 -38.68 23.21
C MET A 529 26.47 -39.20 24.02
N ASP A 530 26.83 -38.51 25.11
CA ASP A 530 27.88 -38.92 26.03
C ASP A 530 27.30 -39.50 27.33
N THR A 531 28.16 -40.22 28.09
CA THR A 531 27.87 -40.73 29.43
C THR A 531 28.64 -39.95 30.50
N GLY A 532 28.98 -38.70 30.25
CA GLY A 532 29.75 -37.84 31.12
C GLY A 532 28.97 -37.20 32.26
N SER A 533 29.53 -36.14 32.82
CA SER A 533 28.97 -35.42 33.97
C SER A 533 27.72 -34.55 33.62
N GLY A 534 27.35 -34.45 32.34
CA GLY A 534 26.27 -33.58 31.87
C GLY A 534 26.59 -32.08 31.90
N LEU A 535 25.57 -31.27 31.59
CA LEU A 535 25.66 -29.82 31.51
C LEU A 535 25.05 -29.16 32.75
N LYS A 536 25.75 -28.17 33.34
CA LYS A 536 25.23 -27.44 34.51
C LYS A 536 24.06 -26.52 34.15
N ASP A 537 24.14 -25.84 32.99
CA ASP A 537 23.10 -24.95 32.47
C ASP A 537 23.02 -25.06 30.94
N PRO A 538 22.15 -25.93 30.40
CA PRO A 538 22.04 -26.13 28.96
C PRO A 538 21.69 -24.86 28.18
N ARG A 539 21.01 -23.88 28.79
CA ARG A 539 20.60 -22.64 28.12
C ARG A 539 21.75 -21.69 27.82
N ARG A 540 22.85 -21.83 28.59
CA ARG A 540 23.99 -20.93 28.53
C ARG A 540 25.22 -21.50 27.84
N VAL A 541 25.22 -22.78 27.47
CA VAL A 541 26.42 -23.43 26.91
C VAL A 541 26.91 -22.82 25.59
N PHE A 542 26.00 -22.18 24.82
CA PHE A 542 26.34 -21.49 23.58
C PHE A 542 26.70 -20.02 23.78
N GLU A 543 26.57 -19.48 25.02
CA GLU A 543 27.05 -18.12 25.31
C GLU A 543 28.59 -18.10 25.22
N PRO A 544 29.17 -17.12 24.52
CA PRO A 544 30.62 -16.95 24.48
C PRO A 544 31.19 -16.86 25.89
N PHE A 545 32.29 -17.56 26.13
CA PHE A 545 33.04 -17.65 27.43
C PHE A 545 32.32 -18.35 28.58
N TYR A 546 31.16 -18.94 28.34
CA TYR A 546 30.57 -19.84 29.33
C TYR A 546 31.39 -21.16 29.40
N THR A 547 31.95 -21.47 30.55
CA THR A 547 32.69 -22.71 30.80
C THR A 547 32.52 -23.15 32.24
N THR A 548 32.37 -24.45 32.44
CA THR A 548 32.36 -25.09 33.75
C THR A 548 33.71 -25.73 34.09
N LYS A 549 34.69 -25.70 33.17
CA LYS A 549 36.04 -26.24 33.34
C LYS A 549 36.86 -25.31 34.26
N LYS A 550 37.82 -25.90 35.00
CA LYS A 550 38.71 -25.12 35.87
C LYS A 550 39.45 -24.05 35.09
N VAL A 551 39.73 -22.92 35.75
CA VAL A 551 40.47 -21.79 35.17
C VAL A 551 41.73 -22.27 34.46
N GLY A 552 41.86 -22.00 33.17
CA GLY A 552 42.98 -22.41 32.33
C GLY A 552 42.78 -23.72 31.53
N LYS A 553 41.69 -24.48 31.73
CA LYS A 553 41.37 -25.69 30.94
C LYS A 553 40.33 -25.50 29.82
N GLY A 554 39.75 -24.30 29.68
CA GLY A 554 38.81 -23.99 28.62
C GLY A 554 38.44 -22.51 28.58
N VAL A 555 38.39 -21.92 27.38
CA VAL A 555 38.08 -20.49 27.14
C VAL A 555 36.59 -20.25 27.05
N GLY A 556 35.77 -21.29 26.82
CA GLY A 556 34.33 -21.18 26.64
C GLY A 556 33.92 -20.61 25.28
N LEU A 557 34.78 -20.66 24.26
CA LEU A 557 34.47 -20.20 22.89
C LEU A 557 34.07 -21.32 21.95
N GLY A 558 34.42 -22.58 22.22
CA GLY A 558 34.22 -23.70 21.30
C GLY A 558 32.75 -23.91 20.89
N LEU A 559 31.83 -23.94 21.86
CA LEU A 559 30.40 -24.15 21.57
C LEU A 559 29.73 -22.95 20.94
N SER A 560 30.11 -21.71 21.28
CA SER A 560 29.63 -20.52 20.62
C SER A 560 30.10 -20.43 19.15
N THR A 561 31.31 -20.89 18.85
CA THR A 561 31.80 -21.05 17.48
C THR A 561 30.99 -22.11 16.72
N CYS A 562 30.72 -23.27 17.35
CA CYS A 562 29.86 -24.30 16.77
C CYS A 562 28.48 -23.74 16.40
N TYR A 563 27.86 -22.97 17.30
CA TYR A 563 26.56 -22.31 17.06
C TYR A 563 26.62 -21.38 15.84
N GLY A 564 27.66 -20.54 15.74
CA GLY A 564 27.86 -19.64 14.61
C GLY A 564 28.04 -20.38 13.28
N ILE A 565 28.87 -21.41 13.24
CA ILE A 565 29.12 -22.22 12.05
C ILE A 565 27.83 -22.93 11.58
N ILE A 566 27.12 -23.60 12.47
CA ILE A 566 25.89 -24.32 12.14
C ILE A 566 24.81 -23.37 11.62
N ARG A 567 24.65 -22.18 12.21
CA ARG A 567 23.74 -21.14 11.73
C ARG A 567 24.12 -20.61 10.34
N GLN A 568 25.40 -20.43 10.04
CA GLN A 568 25.87 -20.03 8.70
C GLN A 568 25.55 -21.08 7.63
N HIS A 569 25.50 -22.35 8.03
CA HIS A 569 25.08 -23.46 7.16
C HIS A 569 23.56 -23.60 7.04
N GLY A 570 22.76 -22.70 7.65
CA GLY A 570 21.29 -22.77 7.64
C GLY A 570 20.73 -23.86 8.55
N GLY A 571 21.58 -24.40 9.47
CA GLY A 571 21.22 -25.45 10.41
C GLY A 571 20.84 -24.94 11.80
N GLU A 572 20.58 -25.90 12.69
CA GLU A 572 20.29 -25.67 14.09
C GLU A 572 21.15 -26.56 14.98
N ILE A 573 21.58 -26.07 16.16
CA ILE A 573 22.25 -26.83 17.20
C ILE A 573 21.52 -26.62 18.51
N ASP A 574 21.25 -27.71 19.22
CA ASP A 574 20.63 -27.73 20.54
C ASP A 574 21.34 -28.72 21.47
N CYS A 575 21.11 -28.63 22.78
CA CYS A 575 21.66 -29.55 23.76
C CYS A 575 20.73 -29.73 24.96
N GLN A 576 20.82 -30.92 25.57
CA GLN A 576 20.07 -31.25 26.79
C GLN A 576 20.81 -32.31 27.62
N ASN A 577 20.49 -32.37 28.91
CA ASN A 577 20.95 -33.46 29.77
C ASN A 577 20.12 -34.72 29.53
N ARG A 578 20.78 -35.89 29.59
CA ARG A 578 20.12 -37.19 29.51
C ARG A 578 19.58 -37.59 30.87
N PRO A 579 18.40 -38.22 30.95
CA PRO A 579 17.84 -38.75 32.21
C PRO A 579 18.76 -39.77 32.88
N GLU A 580 19.53 -40.53 32.08
CA GLU A 580 20.40 -41.60 32.50
C GLU A 580 21.83 -41.11 32.88
N GLY A 581 22.07 -39.81 32.80
CA GLY A 581 23.37 -39.16 32.96
C GLY A 581 24.07 -38.87 31.64
N GLY A 582 24.91 -37.83 31.64
CA GLY A 582 25.56 -37.30 30.43
C GLY A 582 24.75 -36.24 29.70
N ALA A 583 25.20 -35.83 28.53
CA ALA A 583 24.57 -34.84 27.68
C ALA A 583 24.28 -35.38 26.27
N VAL A 584 23.33 -34.72 25.58
CA VAL A 584 23.12 -34.91 24.17
C VAL A 584 23.21 -33.56 23.47
N PHE A 585 24.01 -33.50 22.40
CA PHE A 585 24.05 -32.40 21.46
C PHE A 585 23.40 -32.86 20.15
N LYS A 586 22.46 -32.06 19.64
CA LYS A 586 21.70 -32.32 18.43
C LYS A 586 22.01 -31.26 17.40
N LEU A 587 22.48 -31.67 16.24
CA LEU A 587 22.68 -30.79 15.08
C LEU A 587 21.67 -31.15 14.01
N VAL A 588 21.07 -30.12 13.38
CA VAL A 588 20.20 -30.26 12.22
C VAL A 588 20.81 -29.45 11.08
N LEU A 589 21.09 -30.10 9.96
CA LEU A 589 21.65 -29.46 8.76
C LEU A 589 20.75 -29.72 7.56
N PRO A 590 20.56 -28.73 6.65
CA PRO A 590 19.79 -28.92 5.43
C PRO A 590 20.46 -29.94 4.52
N ALA A 591 19.67 -30.87 3.98
CA ALA A 591 20.14 -31.81 2.98
C ALA A 591 20.40 -31.08 1.65
N ALA A 592 21.45 -31.48 0.94
CA ALA A 592 21.66 -30.97 -0.42
C ALA A 592 20.51 -31.44 -1.29
N VAL A 593 19.83 -30.50 -1.95
CA VAL A 593 18.79 -30.82 -2.92
C VAL A 593 19.45 -31.61 -4.04
N ALA A 594 19.04 -32.87 -4.23
CA ALA A 594 19.50 -33.65 -5.38
C ALA A 594 19.15 -32.85 -6.65
N ALA A 595 20.17 -32.34 -7.35
CA ALA A 595 19.97 -31.74 -8.64
C ALA A 595 19.30 -32.80 -9.52
N THR A 596 18.01 -32.66 -9.82
CA THR A 596 17.32 -33.42 -10.86
C THR A 596 18.05 -33.11 -12.15
N VAL A 597 18.92 -34.02 -12.58
CA VAL A 597 19.50 -34.00 -13.91
C VAL A 597 18.30 -34.25 -14.85
N GLU A 598 17.72 -33.16 -15.35
CA GLU A 598 16.86 -33.24 -16.53
C GLU A 598 17.72 -33.82 -17.65
N ALA A 599 17.51 -35.10 -17.92
CA ALA A 599 18.03 -35.75 -19.11
C ALA A 599 17.36 -35.06 -20.32
N VAL A 600 18.13 -34.17 -20.96
CA VAL A 600 17.80 -33.70 -22.31
C VAL A 600 17.95 -34.89 -23.23
N SER A 601 16.81 -35.49 -23.59
CA SER A 601 16.67 -36.43 -24.70
C SER A 601 16.23 -35.69 -25.95
#